data_fa41f3875d5658ac883216ee0916921f
#
_entry.id   fa41f3875d5658ac883216ee0916921f
#
_cell.length_a   1.000
_cell.length_b   1.000
_cell.length_c   1.000
_cell.angle_alpha   90.00
_cell.angle_beta   90.00
_cell.angle_gamma   90.00
#
_symmetry.space_group_name_H-M   'P 1'
#
loop_
_entity.id
_entity.type
_entity.pdbx_description
1 polymer ?
#
loop_
_entity_poly.entity_id
_entity_poly.type
_entity_poly.pdbx_seq_one_letter_code
_entity_poly.pdbx_strand_id
1 'polypeptide(L)'
;VRSRSLLWSFDYAIQGIVYTLRTQRNMRIHSVAAIVVLVSALVAGVGRLEMIALLFAIGFVLVTELTNTAIEAAVDLHVDRFDPHAKIAKDVAAGAVLVSSVVALGVGYMVFHERMAAVVDQGLLLAKRSPVHLTLIALGLTALLVVGVKAMTRADSFMRGGWPSGHTALAASAATTIAYLTQSAAAAVLALFIAALVAQSRVESEAHTLPQVGLGALLGVLVTTAVFQVFFL
;
A
#
# COMPACT_ATOMS: atom_id res chain seq x y z
N VAL A 1 -8.45 -20.39 29.96
CA VAL A 1 -8.17 -19.67 31.23
C VAL A 1 -9.31 -18.70 31.48
N ARG A 2 -10.17 -18.94 32.48
CA ARG A 2 -11.24 -18.03 32.85
C ARG A 2 -10.65 -16.91 33.70
N SER A 3 -10.64 -15.68 33.22
CA SER A 3 -10.20 -14.53 34.01
C SER A 3 -11.17 -14.35 35.21
N ARG A 4 -10.64 -14.28 36.41
CA ARG A 4 -11.44 -14.10 37.64
C ARG A 4 -11.84 -12.63 37.91
N SER A 5 -11.27 -11.68 37.12
CA SER A 5 -11.61 -10.25 37.20
C SER A 5 -11.31 -9.54 35.90
N LEU A 6 -11.91 -8.36 35.68
CA LEU A 6 -11.66 -7.48 34.53
C LEU A 6 -10.17 -7.09 34.44
N LEU A 7 -9.50 -6.86 35.56
CA LEU A 7 -8.08 -6.51 35.60
C LEU A 7 -7.20 -7.58 34.97
N TRP A 8 -7.45 -8.86 35.26
CA TRP A 8 -6.73 -9.97 34.64
C TRP A 8 -6.97 -10.06 33.12
N SER A 9 -8.18 -9.72 32.66
CA SER A 9 -8.49 -9.69 31.22
C SER A 9 -7.68 -8.61 30.49
N PHE A 10 -7.53 -7.44 31.09
CA PHE A 10 -6.67 -6.38 30.57
C PHE A 10 -5.19 -6.78 30.55
N ASP A 11 -4.72 -7.42 31.62
CA ASP A 11 -3.35 -7.89 31.70
C ASP A 11 -3.03 -8.88 30.57
N TYR A 12 -3.90 -9.87 30.33
CA TYR A 12 -3.72 -10.80 29.22
C TYR A 12 -3.76 -10.11 27.85
N ALA A 13 -4.62 -9.12 27.65
CA ALA A 13 -4.68 -8.35 26.42
C ALA A 13 -3.36 -7.57 26.17
N ILE A 14 -2.84 -6.92 27.21
CA ILE A 14 -1.56 -6.21 27.13
C ILE A 14 -0.39 -7.19 26.85
N GLN A 15 -0.40 -8.34 27.50
CA GLN A 15 0.63 -9.39 27.24
C GLN A 15 0.60 -9.83 25.78
N GLY A 16 -0.58 -9.99 25.16
CA GLY A 16 -0.71 -10.33 23.73
C GLY A 16 -0.12 -9.25 22.82
N ILE A 17 -0.42 -7.98 23.10
CA ILE A 17 0.14 -6.85 22.34
C ILE A 17 1.67 -6.80 22.48
N VAL A 18 2.20 -6.95 23.70
CA VAL A 18 3.64 -6.96 23.97
C VAL A 18 4.32 -8.15 23.30
N TYR A 19 3.70 -9.33 23.31
CA TYR A 19 4.20 -10.50 22.60
C TYR A 19 4.35 -10.20 21.10
N THR A 20 3.32 -9.68 20.46
CA THR A 20 3.34 -9.36 19.03
C THR A 20 4.39 -8.29 18.71
N LEU A 21 4.51 -7.25 19.52
CA LEU A 21 5.56 -6.22 19.37
C LEU A 21 6.97 -6.80 19.47
N ARG A 22 7.19 -7.80 20.34
CA ARG A 22 8.53 -8.42 20.52
C ARG A 22 8.86 -9.42 19.42
N THR A 23 7.89 -10.16 18.92
CA THR A 23 8.10 -11.26 17.99
C THR A 23 7.94 -10.83 16.54
N GLN A 24 7.00 -9.95 16.22
CA GLN A 24 6.65 -9.58 14.85
C GLN A 24 7.35 -8.29 14.39
N ARG A 25 8.10 -8.40 13.29
CA ARG A 25 8.78 -7.26 12.67
C ARG A 25 7.76 -6.22 12.15
N ASN A 26 6.69 -6.69 11.51
CA ASN A 26 5.68 -5.82 10.92
C ASN A 26 4.97 -5.00 12.00
N MET A 27 4.61 -5.61 13.13
CA MET A 27 3.99 -4.89 14.25
C MET A 27 4.86 -3.74 14.75
N ARG A 28 6.18 -3.92 14.81
CA ARG A 28 7.12 -2.84 15.18
C ARG A 28 7.11 -1.71 14.15
N ILE A 29 7.13 -2.04 12.86
CA ILE A 29 7.09 -1.04 11.78
C ILE A 29 5.78 -0.26 11.84
N HIS A 30 4.63 -0.94 11.95
CA HIS A 30 3.31 -0.30 12.03
C HIS A 30 3.17 0.56 13.28
N SER A 31 3.70 0.13 14.43
CA SER A 31 3.66 0.92 15.66
C SER A 31 4.50 2.21 15.56
N VAL A 32 5.71 2.12 14.98
CA VAL A 32 6.54 3.31 14.74
C VAL A 32 5.86 4.24 13.73
N ALA A 33 5.33 3.71 12.63
CA ALA A 33 4.59 4.49 11.65
C ALA A 33 3.38 5.20 12.28
N ALA A 34 2.62 4.50 13.14
CA ALA A 34 1.49 5.09 13.87
C ALA A 34 1.92 6.28 14.74
N ILE A 35 3.01 6.15 15.49
CA ILE A 35 3.56 7.25 16.30
C ILE A 35 3.95 8.43 15.42
N VAL A 36 4.68 8.19 14.33
CA VAL A 36 5.10 9.25 13.39
C VAL A 36 3.89 9.96 12.80
N VAL A 37 2.87 9.21 12.34
CA VAL A 37 1.64 9.77 11.77
C VAL A 37 0.89 10.63 12.80
N LEU A 38 0.72 10.14 14.04
CA LEU A 38 0.02 10.90 15.09
C LEU A 38 0.76 12.16 15.49
N VAL A 39 2.09 12.09 15.64
CA VAL A 39 2.91 13.28 15.92
C VAL A 39 2.80 14.28 14.77
N SER A 40 2.90 13.80 13.52
CA SER A 40 2.75 14.66 12.34
C SER A 40 1.35 15.29 12.26
N ALA A 41 0.31 14.56 12.63
CA ALA A 41 -1.06 15.07 12.66
C ALA A 41 -1.24 16.19 13.70
N LEU A 42 -0.64 16.06 14.88
CA LEU A 42 -0.66 17.08 15.92
C LEU A 42 0.09 18.35 15.47
N VAL A 43 1.29 18.19 14.90
CA VAL A 43 2.11 19.30 14.40
C VAL A 43 1.42 20.01 13.22
N ALA A 44 0.76 19.26 12.34
CA ALA A 44 0.06 19.80 11.17
C ALA A 44 -1.32 20.38 11.49
N GLY A 45 -1.77 20.33 12.73
CA GLY A 45 -3.07 20.88 13.16
C GLY A 45 -4.26 20.19 12.46
N VAL A 46 -4.22 18.87 12.35
CA VAL A 46 -5.25 18.06 11.68
C VAL A 46 -6.60 18.23 12.37
N GLY A 47 -7.67 18.36 11.58
CA GLY A 47 -9.03 18.54 12.08
C GLY A 47 -9.58 17.30 12.80
N ARG A 48 -10.67 17.46 13.58
CA ARG A 48 -11.24 16.36 14.37
C ARG A 48 -11.63 15.14 13.54
N LEU A 49 -12.31 15.35 12.43
CA LEU A 49 -12.74 14.23 11.55
C LEU A 49 -11.56 13.52 10.91
N GLU A 50 -10.56 14.25 10.47
CA GLU A 50 -9.33 13.70 9.92
C GLU A 50 -8.54 12.91 10.99
N MET A 51 -8.48 13.42 12.22
CA MET A 51 -7.86 12.71 13.34
C MET A 51 -8.59 11.39 13.65
N ILE A 52 -9.93 11.40 13.63
CA ILE A 52 -10.73 10.19 13.79
C ILE A 52 -10.42 9.20 12.67
N ALA A 53 -10.37 9.65 11.42
CA ALA A 53 -10.03 8.80 10.26
C ALA A 53 -8.63 8.16 10.40
N LEU A 54 -7.63 8.95 10.83
CA LEU A 54 -6.29 8.43 11.10
C LEU A 54 -6.27 7.39 12.22
N LEU A 55 -6.97 7.65 13.33
CA LEU A 55 -7.05 6.71 14.45
C LEU A 55 -7.72 5.40 14.04
N PHE A 56 -8.80 5.47 13.26
CA PHE A 56 -9.43 4.27 12.70
C PHE A 56 -8.51 3.50 11.77
N ALA A 57 -7.83 4.17 10.85
CA ALA A 57 -6.91 3.54 9.92
C ALA A 57 -5.75 2.86 10.65
N ILE A 58 -5.12 3.55 11.61
CA ILE A 58 -4.06 2.99 12.46
C ILE A 58 -4.58 1.79 13.26
N GLY A 59 -5.71 1.96 13.95
CA GLY A 59 -6.33 0.90 14.74
C GLY A 59 -6.64 -0.33 13.89
N PHE A 60 -7.13 -0.14 12.67
CA PHE A 60 -7.45 -1.23 11.76
C PHE A 60 -6.18 -2.01 11.33
N VAL A 61 -5.08 -1.32 11.02
CA VAL A 61 -3.78 -1.98 10.72
C VAL A 61 -3.27 -2.78 11.92
N LEU A 62 -3.29 -2.19 13.12
CA LEU A 62 -2.81 -2.87 14.31
C LEU A 62 -3.67 -4.09 14.68
N VAL A 63 -4.99 -3.99 14.53
CA VAL A 63 -5.92 -5.12 14.78
C VAL A 63 -5.71 -6.24 13.77
N THR A 64 -5.54 -5.93 12.49
CA THR A 64 -5.28 -6.95 11.47
C THR A 64 -3.93 -7.64 11.69
N GLU A 65 -2.90 -6.91 12.13
CA GLU A 65 -1.59 -7.49 12.46
C GLU A 65 -1.66 -8.41 13.70
N LEU A 66 -2.38 -8.00 14.75
CA LEU A 66 -2.63 -8.85 15.90
C LEU A 66 -3.39 -10.13 15.53
N THR A 67 -4.40 -10.00 14.66
CA THR A 67 -5.19 -11.13 14.16
C THR A 67 -4.33 -12.06 13.29
N ASN A 68 -3.48 -11.51 12.42
CA ASN A 68 -2.54 -12.28 11.62
C ASN A 68 -1.61 -13.11 12.52
N THR A 69 -1.02 -12.47 13.54
CA THR A 69 -0.15 -13.15 14.51
C THR A 69 -0.88 -14.28 15.25
N ALA A 70 -2.15 -14.05 15.63
CA ALA A 70 -2.96 -15.07 16.29
C ALA A 70 -3.26 -16.26 15.37
N ILE A 71 -3.56 -16.00 14.08
CA ILE A 71 -3.80 -17.04 13.07
C ILE A 71 -2.52 -17.83 12.83
N GLU A 72 -1.37 -17.16 12.66
CA GLU A 72 -0.06 -17.81 12.50
C GLU A 72 0.22 -18.75 13.67
N ALA A 73 0.09 -18.25 14.91
CA ALA A 73 0.30 -19.06 16.11
C ALA A 73 -0.67 -20.24 16.22
N ALA A 74 -1.96 -20.05 15.87
CA ALA A 74 -2.95 -21.12 15.90
C ALA A 74 -2.68 -22.21 14.85
N VAL A 75 -2.24 -21.83 13.66
CA VAL A 75 -1.86 -22.76 12.59
C VAL A 75 -0.60 -23.53 13.00
N ASP A 76 0.40 -22.86 13.55
CA ASP A 76 1.68 -23.49 13.94
C ASP A 76 1.54 -24.47 15.11
N LEU A 77 0.47 -24.37 15.92
CA LEU A 77 0.14 -25.37 16.95
C LEU A 77 -0.30 -26.72 16.40
N HIS A 78 -0.80 -26.77 15.16
CA HIS A 78 -1.46 -27.98 14.61
C HIS A 78 -0.72 -28.57 13.40
N VAL A 79 0.30 -27.91 12.87
CA VAL A 79 0.94 -28.27 11.61
C VAL A 79 2.45 -28.36 11.78
N ASP A 80 2.97 -29.57 12.00
CA ASP A 80 4.41 -29.86 12.09
C ASP A 80 5.09 -30.04 10.72
N ARG A 81 4.31 -30.15 9.65
CA ARG A 81 4.78 -30.35 8.27
C ARG A 81 4.11 -29.38 7.33
N PHE A 82 4.69 -29.21 6.13
CA PHE A 82 4.08 -28.37 5.10
C PHE A 82 2.66 -28.85 4.75
N ASP A 83 1.67 -27.98 4.95
CA ASP A 83 0.28 -28.17 4.57
C ASP A 83 -0.17 -26.99 3.68
N PRO A 84 -0.70 -27.27 2.46
CA PRO A 84 -1.15 -26.22 1.54
C PRO A 84 -2.28 -25.35 2.12
N HIS A 85 -3.20 -25.91 2.91
CA HIS A 85 -4.30 -25.17 3.52
C HIS A 85 -3.81 -24.28 4.65
N ALA A 86 -2.86 -24.75 5.45
CA ALA A 86 -2.20 -23.96 6.47
C ALA A 86 -1.47 -22.75 5.85
N LYS A 87 -0.79 -22.97 4.72
CA LYS A 87 -0.16 -21.88 3.96
C LYS A 87 -1.19 -20.87 3.48
N ILE A 88 -2.31 -21.32 2.88
CA ILE A 88 -3.38 -20.44 2.41
C ILE A 88 -3.94 -19.60 3.57
N ALA A 89 -4.20 -20.20 4.73
CA ALA A 89 -4.72 -19.48 5.89
C ALA A 89 -3.77 -18.34 6.33
N LYS A 90 -2.48 -18.60 6.39
CA LYS A 90 -1.45 -17.58 6.70
C LYS A 90 -1.38 -16.50 5.61
N ASP A 91 -1.38 -16.88 4.33
CA ASP A 91 -1.33 -15.93 3.21
C ASP A 91 -2.55 -15.00 3.20
N VAL A 92 -3.75 -15.52 3.50
CA VAL A 92 -4.99 -14.73 3.60
C VAL A 92 -4.92 -13.76 4.78
N ALA A 93 -4.43 -14.20 5.93
CA ALA A 93 -4.26 -13.35 7.11
C ALA A 93 -3.25 -12.22 6.84
N ALA A 94 -2.11 -12.53 6.22
CA ALA A 94 -1.14 -11.52 5.77
C ALA A 94 -1.74 -10.58 4.70
N GLY A 95 -2.59 -11.09 3.82
CA GLY A 95 -3.33 -10.30 2.84
C GLY A 95 -4.25 -9.25 3.49
N ALA A 96 -4.89 -9.58 4.62
CA ALA A 96 -5.70 -8.62 5.37
C ALA A 96 -4.85 -7.46 5.92
N VAL A 97 -3.65 -7.74 6.42
CA VAL A 97 -2.69 -6.71 6.85
C VAL A 97 -2.27 -5.82 5.68
N LEU A 98 -1.99 -6.40 4.53
CA LEU A 98 -1.62 -5.64 3.33
C LEU A 98 -2.75 -4.69 2.91
N VAL A 99 -3.99 -5.18 2.83
CA VAL A 99 -5.15 -4.36 2.45
C VAL A 99 -5.36 -3.22 3.45
N SER A 100 -5.33 -3.50 4.75
CA SER A 100 -5.49 -2.47 5.78
C SER A 100 -4.38 -1.42 5.73
N SER A 101 -3.14 -1.83 5.44
CA SER A 101 -2.00 -0.92 5.29
C SER A 101 -2.16 -0.01 4.07
N VAL A 102 -2.64 -0.54 2.94
CA VAL A 102 -2.92 0.27 1.74
C VAL A 102 -4.02 1.29 2.02
N VAL A 103 -5.09 0.89 2.70
CA VAL A 103 -6.16 1.81 3.12
C VAL A 103 -5.61 2.89 4.05
N ALA A 104 -4.79 2.52 5.04
CA ALA A 104 -4.20 3.48 5.97
C ALA A 104 -3.28 4.49 5.27
N LEU A 105 -2.49 4.05 4.28
CA LEU A 105 -1.69 4.93 3.44
C LEU A 105 -2.58 5.91 2.65
N GLY A 106 -3.69 5.43 2.09
CA GLY A 106 -4.66 6.27 1.39
C GLY A 106 -5.26 7.33 2.31
N VAL A 107 -5.70 6.96 3.51
CA VAL A 107 -6.22 7.90 4.51
C VAL A 107 -5.15 8.92 4.91
N GLY A 108 -3.93 8.48 5.21
CA GLY A 108 -2.81 9.36 5.54
C GLY A 108 -2.52 10.35 4.42
N TYR A 109 -2.50 9.88 3.17
CA TYR A 109 -2.32 10.75 2.02
C TYR A 109 -3.44 11.81 1.93
N MET A 110 -4.72 11.41 2.03
CA MET A 110 -5.84 12.36 1.96
C MET A 110 -5.79 13.41 3.07
N VAL A 111 -5.33 13.04 4.28
CA VAL A 111 -5.22 13.96 5.41
C VAL A 111 -4.05 14.93 5.26
N PHE A 112 -2.90 14.46 4.76
CA PHE A 112 -1.68 15.27 4.75
C PHE A 112 -1.40 15.98 3.43
N HIS A 113 -2.01 15.57 2.30
CA HIS A 113 -1.62 16.07 0.98
C HIS A 113 -1.78 17.58 0.82
N GLU A 114 -2.87 18.17 1.31
CA GLU A 114 -3.08 19.64 1.20
C GLU A 114 -2.08 20.41 2.06
N ARG A 115 -1.72 19.87 3.22
CA ARG A 115 -0.74 20.46 4.12
C ARG A 115 0.67 20.36 3.55
N MET A 116 0.99 19.24 2.92
CA MET A 116 2.27 19.09 2.20
C MET A 116 2.31 19.99 0.96
N ALA A 117 1.20 20.09 0.21
CA ALA A 117 1.08 21.00 -0.92
C ALA A 117 1.27 22.46 -0.47
N ALA A 118 0.68 22.89 0.65
CA ALA A 118 0.85 24.22 1.18
C ALA A 118 2.31 24.55 1.56
N VAL A 119 3.07 23.56 2.04
CA VAL A 119 4.51 23.70 2.31
C VAL A 119 5.33 23.80 1.01
N VAL A 120 4.90 23.07 -0.03
CA VAL A 120 5.52 23.08 -1.36
C VAL A 120 5.10 24.30 -2.18
N ASP A 121 3.85 24.81 -2.00
CA ASP A 121 3.30 25.96 -2.74
C ASP A 121 3.94 27.31 -2.37
N GLN A 122 4.65 27.40 -1.25
CA GLN A 122 5.58 28.52 -1.04
C GLN A 122 6.78 28.46 -2.00
N GLY A 123 6.95 27.38 -2.75
CA GLY A 123 8.01 27.17 -3.72
C GLY A 123 7.61 26.83 -5.16
N LEU A 124 6.39 26.35 -5.42
CA LEU A 124 6.00 25.89 -6.77
C LEU A 124 4.49 26.11 -7.04
N LEU A 125 4.17 27.08 -7.87
CA LEU A 125 2.83 27.50 -8.32
C LEU A 125 2.06 26.49 -9.18
N LEU A 126 2.28 25.18 -9.07
CA LEU A 126 1.79 24.20 -10.05
C LEU A 126 0.76 23.18 -9.56
N ALA A 127 0.34 23.18 -8.29
CA ALA A 127 -0.54 22.13 -7.77
C ALA A 127 -2.03 22.51 -7.65
N LYS A 128 -2.50 23.64 -8.17
CA LYS A 128 -3.81 24.22 -7.83
C LYS A 128 -5.07 23.55 -8.44
N ARG A 129 -4.97 22.54 -9.28
CA ARG A 129 -6.13 21.89 -9.90
C ARG A 129 -6.05 20.37 -10.06
N SER A 130 -5.19 19.71 -9.31
CA SER A 130 -5.07 18.27 -9.45
C SER A 130 -6.09 17.54 -8.57
N PRO A 131 -7.01 16.76 -9.14
CA PRO A 131 -7.84 15.85 -8.35
C PRO A 131 -6.93 14.72 -7.84
N VAL A 132 -6.37 14.95 -6.69
CA VAL A 132 -5.47 14.06 -5.96
C VAL A 132 -6.03 12.65 -5.78
N HIS A 133 -7.36 12.55 -5.58
CA HIS A 133 -8.05 11.27 -5.52
C HIS A 133 -7.93 10.46 -6.83
N LEU A 134 -7.85 11.12 -8.00
CA LEU A 134 -7.67 10.39 -9.27
C LEU A 134 -6.31 9.70 -9.36
N THR A 135 -5.27 10.31 -8.80
CA THR A 135 -3.95 9.68 -8.71
C THR A 135 -4.01 8.39 -7.90
N LEU A 136 -4.64 8.44 -6.72
CA LEU A 136 -4.80 7.25 -5.87
C LEU A 136 -5.66 6.18 -6.52
N ILE A 137 -6.75 6.59 -7.16
CA ILE A 137 -7.64 5.67 -7.88
C ILE A 137 -6.87 5.00 -9.04
N ALA A 138 -6.14 5.76 -9.84
CA ALA A 138 -5.39 5.22 -10.98
C ALA A 138 -4.32 4.22 -10.51
N LEU A 139 -3.53 4.57 -9.48
CA LEU A 139 -2.51 3.69 -8.91
C LEU A 139 -3.14 2.46 -8.26
N GLY A 140 -4.20 2.64 -7.48
CA GLY A 140 -4.91 1.55 -6.82
C GLY A 140 -5.55 0.57 -7.81
N LEU A 141 -6.25 1.07 -8.84
CA LEU A 141 -6.80 0.25 -9.91
C LEU A 141 -5.71 -0.48 -10.69
N THR A 142 -4.60 0.20 -11.00
CA THR A 142 -3.46 -0.44 -11.66
C THR A 142 -2.91 -1.60 -10.81
N ALA A 143 -2.72 -1.39 -9.50
CA ALA A 143 -2.25 -2.42 -8.58
C ALA A 143 -3.23 -3.60 -8.52
N LEU A 144 -4.53 -3.34 -8.35
CA LEU A 144 -5.58 -4.36 -8.29
C LEU A 144 -5.66 -5.17 -9.59
N LEU A 145 -5.58 -4.51 -10.74
CA LEU A 145 -5.59 -5.19 -12.03
C LEU A 145 -4.34 -6.06 -12.23
N VAL A 146 -3.16 -5.58 -11.82
CA VAL A 146 -1.94 -6.41 -11.86
C VAL A 146 -2.11 -7.66 -10.99
N VAL A 147 -2.60 -7.51 -9.75
CA VAL A 147 -2.85 -8.64 -8.86
C VAL A 147 -3.90 -9.58 -9.45
N GLY A 148 -5.00 -9.05 -9.98
CA GLY A 148 -6.05 -9.82 -10.63
C GLY A 148 -5.54 -10.65 -11.82
N VAL A 149 -4.77 -10.03 -12.72
CA VAL A 149 -4.19 -10.73 -13.88
C VAL A 149 -3.20 -11.80 -13.42
N LYS A 150 -2.35 -11.51 -12.43
CA LYS A 150 -1.43 -12.51 -11.87
C LYS A 150 -2.16 -13.68 -11.22
N ALA A 151 -3.25 -13.42 -10.52
CA ALA A 151 -4.09 -14.47 -9.96
C ALA A 151 -4.70 -15.38 -11.05
N MET A 152 -5.18 -14.79 -12.15
CA MET A 152 -5.74 -15.53 -13.29
C MET A 152 -4.68 -16.34 -14.05
N THR A 153 -3.45 -15.82 -14.16
CA THR A 153 -2.34 -16.49 -14.87
C THR A 153 -1.60 -17.50 -13.98
N ARG A 154 -2.08 -17.76 -12.76
CA ARG A 154 -1.47 -18.70 -11.79
C ARG A 154 0.02 -18.45 -11.62
N ALA A 155 0.43 -17.20 -11.47
CA ALA A 155 1.81 -16.83 -11.27
C ALA A 155 2.34 -17.42 -9.96
N ASP A 156 3.48 -18.11 -10.00
CA ASP A 156 4.11 -18.73 -8.81
C ASP A 156 4.53 -17.73 -7.75
N SER A 157 4.74 -16.47 -8.15
CA SER A 157 5.07 -15.36 -7.26
C SER A 157 4.46 -14.05 -7.75
N PHE A 158 3.85 -13.30 -6.82
CA PHE A 158 3.31 -11.95 -7.12
C PHE A 158 4.38 -10.87 -7.17
N MET A 159 5.54 -11.08 -6.52
CA MET A 159 6.62 -10.11 -6.41
C MET A 159 7.73 -10.34 -7.43
N ARG A 160 7.99 -11.59 -7.81
CA ARG A 160 9.02 -11.98 -8.78
C ARG A 160 8.41 -12.82 -9.88
N GLY A 161 8.59 -12.40 -11.13
CA GLY A 161 8.04 -13.11 -12.29
C GLY A 161 6.54 -12.93 -12.49
N GLY A 162 6.00 -13.66 -13.47
CA GLY A 162 4.58 -13.63 -13.86
C GLY A 162 4.18 -12.40 -14.68
N TRP A 163 3.01 -12.50 -15.32
CA TRP A 163 2.42 -11.47 -16.18
C TRP A 163 1.37 -10.66 -15.41
N PRO A 164 1.33 -9.31 -15.54
CA PRO A 164 2.36 -8.41 -16.05
C PRO A 164 3.35 -7.99 -14.95
N SER A 165 4.41 -7.21 -15.30
CA SER A 165 5.31 -6.60 -14.31
C SER A 165 4.59 -5.50 -13.51
N GLY A 166 4.36 -5.75 -12.22
CA GLY A 166 3.66 -4.81 -11.35
C GLY A 166 4.42 -3.51 -11.09
N HIS A 167 5.72 -3.60 -10.88
CA HIS A 167 6.56 -2.41 -10.67
C HIS A 167 6.56 -1.49 -11.90
N THR A 168 6.65 -2.07 -13.10
CA THR A 168 6.60 -1.30 -14.33
C THR A 168 5.21 -0.70 -14.58
N ALA A 169 4.14 -1.45 -14.27
CA ALA A 169 2.78 -0.95 -14.37
C ALA A 169 2.55 0.28 -13.49
N LEU A 170 2.98 0.20 -12.22
CA LEU A 170 2.86 1.33 -11.28
C LEU A 170 3.74 2.52 -11.69
N ALA A 171 4.96 2.28 -12.15
CA ALA A 171 5.85 3.34 -12.62
C ALA A 171 5.28 4.05 -13.87
N ALA A 172 4.73 3.29 -14.82
CA ALA A 172 4.08 3.85 -15.99
C ALA A 172 2.79 4.60 -15.65
N SER A 173 1.98 4.08 -14.71
CA SER A 173 0.81 4.77 -14.17
C SER A 173 1.18 6.12 -13.53
N ALA A 174 2.22 6.14 -12.69
CA ALA A 174 2.72 7.37 -12.07
C ALA A 174 3.23 8.38 -13.12
N ALA A 175 4.02 7.93 -14.11
CA ALA A 175 4.51 8.79 -15.18
C ALA A 175 3.37 9.39 -16.00
N THR A 176 2.36 8.60 -16.35
CA THR A 176 1.16 9.06 -17.07
C THR A 176 0.36 10.06 -16.23
N THR A 177 0.22 9.81 -14.93
CA THR A 177 -0.40 10.75 -13.99
C THR A 177 0.33 12.09 -13.99
N ILE A 178 1.66 12.09 -13.86
CA ILE A 178 2.47 13.33 -13.90
C ILE A 178 2.25 14.08 -15.21
N ALA A 179 2.22 13.38 -16.35
CA ALA A 179 1.96 14.02 -17.64
C ALA A 179 0.59 14.73 -17.69
N TYR A 180 -0.47 14.08 -17.21
CA TYR A 180 -1.82 14.68 -17.14
C TYR A 180 -1.90 15.87 -16.20
N LEU A 181 -1.25 15.77 -15.04
CA LEU A 181 -1.35 16.80 -13.99
C LEU A 181 -0.52 18.04 -14.29
N THR A 182 0.69 17.85 -14.79
CA THR A 182 1.61 18.98 -15.00
C THR A 182 1.43 19.66 -16.35
N GLN A 183 0.89 18.94 -17.33
CA GLN A 183 0.80 19.37 -18.74
C GLN A 183 2.14 19.91 -19.27
N SER A 184 3.24 19.49 -18.67
CA SER A 184 4.61 19.90 -18.98
C SER A 184 5.33 18.79 -19.73
N ALA A 185 5.77 19.05 -20.96
CA ALA A 185 6.53 18.11 -21.75
C ALA A 185 7.83 17.68 -21.02
N ALA A 186 8.50 18.63 -20.36
CA ALA A 186 9.73 18.32 -19.61
C ALA A 186 9.45 17.38 -18.43
N ALA A 187 8.40 17.62 -17.65
CA ALA A 187 8.02 16.75 -16.54
C ALA A 187 7.60 15.36 -17.04
N ALA A 188 6.85 15.28 -18.15
CA ALA A 188 6.45 14.03 -18.75
C ALA A 188 7.65 13.21 -19.23
N VAL A 189 8.63 13.85 -19.91
CA VAL A 189 9.85 13.18 -20.38
C VAL A 189 10.67 12.64 -19.19
N LEU A 190 10.85 13.43 -18.13
CA LEU A 190 11.58 12.98 -16.94
C LEU A 190 10.85 11.82 -16.25
N ALA A 191 9.53 11.89 -16.10
CA ALA A 191 8.73 10.83 -15.51
C ALA A 191 8.79 9.54 -16.33
N LEU A 192 8.72 9.63 -17.65
CA LEU A 192 8.89 8.49 -18.57
C LEU A 192 10.30 7.90 -18.48
N PHE A 193 11.32 8.74 -18.36
CA PHE A 193 12.69 8.28 -18.17
C PHE A 193 12.83 7.47 -16.87
N ILE A 194 12.26 7.96 -15.75
CA ILE A 194 12.25 7.23 -14.47
C ILE A 194 11.50 5.90 -14.61
N ALA A 195 10.34 5.90 -15.27
CA ALA A 195 9.59 4.67 -15.50
C ALA A 195 10.38 3.65 -16.37
N ALA A 196 11.13 4.14 -17.36
CA ALA A 196 12.02 3.32 -18.18
C ALA A 196 13.17 2.71 -17.35
N LEU A 197 13.77 3.47 -16.43
CA LEU A 197 14.79 2.96 -15.52
C LEU A 197 14.23 1.86 -14.59
N VAL A 198 12.99 2.04 -14.09
CA VAL A 198 12.33 0.98 -13.33
C VAL A 198 12.11 -0.26 -14.19
N ALA A 199 11.65 -0.09 -15.43
CA ALA A 199 11.46 -1.17 -16.37
C ALA A 199 12.78 -1.93 -16.66
N GLN A 200 13.85 -1.20 -16.96
CA GLN A 200 15.19 -1.75 -17.17
C GLN A 200 15.67 -2.55 -15.95
N SER A 201 15.55 -1.99 -14.77
CA SER A 201 15.94 -2.67 -13.52
C SER A 201 15.21 -4.01 -13.31
N ARG A 202 13.95 -4.14 -13.78
CA ARG A 202 13.23 -5.43 -13.68
C ARG A 202 13.73 -6.47 -14.68
N VAL A 203 14.21 -6.04 -15.80
CA VAL A 203 14.82 -6.93 -16.81
C VAL A 203 16.25 -7.34 -16.38
N GLU A 204 17.07 -6.39 -15.97
CA GLU A 204 18.45 -6.65 -15.53
C GLU A 204 18.52 -7.56 -14.28
N SER A 205 17.58 -7.41 -13.35
CA SER A 205 17.50 -8.29 -12.19
C SER A 205 16.88 -9.67 -12.49
N GLU A 206 16.62 -9.99 -13.77
CA GLU A 206 16.00 -11.23 -14.23
C GLU A 206 14.63 -11.51 -13.54
N ALA A 207 14.04 -10.49 -12.90
CA ALA A 207 12.75 -10.61 -12.24
C ALA A 207 11.60 -10.70 -13.25
N HIS A 208 11.77 -10.09 -14.44
CA HIS A 208 10.77 -10.08 -15.51
C HIS A 208 11.42 -10.06 -16.89
N THR A 209 10.74 -10.64 -17.88
CA THR A 209 11.12 -10.56 -19.29
C THR A 209 10.65 -9.24 -19.93
N LEU A 210 11.26 -8.84 -21.04
CA LEU A 210 10.86 -7.65 -21.80
C LEU A 210 9.36 -7.60 -22.14
N PRO A 211 8.69 -8.68 -22.61
CA PRO A 211 7.26 -8.66 -22.85
C PRO A 211 6.42 -8.44 -21.58
N GLN A 212 6.83 -9.00 -20.44
CA GLN A 212 6.14 -8.80 -19.15
C GLN A 212 6.23 -7.35 -18.68
N VAL A 213 7.38 -6.72 -18.88
CA VAL A 213 7.61 -5.31 -18.59
C VAL A 213 6.82 -4.42 -19.55
N GLY A 214 6.84 -4.71 -20.85
CA GLY A 214 6.07 -3.98 -21.85
C GLY A 214 4.56 -4.02 -21.59
N LEU A 215 4.02 -5.21 -21.27
CA LEU A 215 2.60 -5.34 -20.91
C LEU A 215 2.27 -4.60 -19.62
N GLY A 216 3.17 -4.63 -18.63
CA GLY A 216 3.02 -3.85 -17.40
C GLY A 216 2.94 -2.35 -17.67
N ALA A 217 3.87 -1.82 -18.48
CA ALA A 217 3.86 -0.41 -18.87
C ALA A 217 2.57 -0.02 -19.60
N LEU A 218 2.15 -0.83 -20.58
CA LEU A 218 0.91 -0.60 -21.34
C LEU A 218 -0.31 -0.57 -20.42
N LEU A 219 -0.42 -1.52 -19.49
CA LEU A 219 -1.52 -1.59 -18.54
C LEU A 219 -1.56 -0.34 -17.64
N GLY A 220 -0.42 0.09 -17.11
CA GLY A 220 -0.34 1.31 -16.28
C GLY A 220 -0.78 2.56 -17.05
N VAL A 221 -0.32 2.72 -18.29
CA VAL A 221 -0.72 3.84 -19.15
C VAL A 221 -2.22 3.81 -19.45
N LEU A 222 -2.75 2.66 -19.89
CA LEU A 222 -4.16 2.55 -20.27
C LEU A 222 -5.11 2.79 -19.11
N VAL A 223 -4.85 2.19 -17.96
CA VAL A 223 -5.69 2.37 -16.76
C VAL A 223 -5.70 3.83 -16.33
N THR A 224 -4.53 4.46 -16.25
CA THR A 224 -4.42 5.87 -15.85
C THR A 224 -5.10 6.78 -16.85
N THR A 225 -4.87 6.57 -18.15
CA THR A 225 -5.52 7.34 -19.21
C THR A 225 -7.04 7.20 -19.12
N ALA A 226 -7.57 5.99 -18.94
CA ALA A 226 -9.01 5.77 -18.80
C ALA A 226 -9.60 6.51 -17.60
N VAL A 227 -8.93 6.44 -16.43
CA VAL A 227 -9.35 7.16 -15.21
C VAL A 227 -9.39 8.66 -15.48
N PHE A 228 -8.33 9.23 -16.06
CA PHE A 228 -8.27 10.67 -16.33
C PHE A 228 -9.24 11.12 -17.41
N GLN A 229 -9.46 10.32 -18.47
CA GLN A 229 -10.46 10.65 -19.50
C GLN A 229 -11.89 10.64 -18.98
N VAL A 230 -12.23 9.72 -18.07
CA VAL A 230 -13.60 9.62 -17.52
C VAL A 230 -13.90 10.72 -16.50
N PHE A 231 -12.91 11.15 -15.72
CA PHE A 231 -13.12 12.01 -14.56
C PHE A 231 -12.48 13.40 -14.67
N PHE A 232 -11.60 13.65 -15.63
CA PHE A 232 -10.85 14.90 -15.76
C PHE A 232 -11.14 15.68 -17.04
N LEU A 233 -11.59 15.03 -18.10
CA LEU A 233 -12.05 15.60 -19.38
C LEU A 233 -13.56 15.58 -19.44
#